data_ce8956ba16dc31ef25e4dc93676bf626
#
_entry.id   ce8956ba16dc31ef25e4dc93676bf626
#
_cell.length_a   1.000
_cell.length_b   1.000
_cell.length_c   1.000
_cell.angle_alpha   90.00
_cell.angle_beta   90.00
_cell.angle_gamma   90.00
#
_symmetry.space_group_name_H-M   'P 1'
#
loop_
_entity.id
_entity.type
_entity.pdbx_description
1 polymer ?
#
loop_
_entity_poly.entity_id
_entity_poly.type
_entity_poly.pdbx_seq_one_letter_code
_entity_poly.pdbx_strand_id
1 'polypeptide(L)'
;MKAYAIVIKGNKLSEAAFETLTDSSKNVENDFLIDRFEAVTPDYVDDTMKEHSIRWNYPWVGKEQCLETGLRKNAYRTDNPKARIACALSHYLLWKRCAKINEPILVLEHDAMFTQKIDFDVNDSNMFIVGINNPLGATRLARDYYTTIMGNKQWIQLVPKIDHYDIPQGLAGNSAYIIKPAGANKMLELVKQHGLWPNDALMCRQLVPRLGVTKKFYTKVQGLRSTTSL
;
A
#
# COMPACT_ATOMS: atom_id res chain seq x y z
N MET A 1 3.01 -12.86 -13.11
CA MET A 1 3.33 -11.62 -12.36
C MET A 1 4.11 -12.00 -11.11
N LYS A 2 5.16 -11.24 -10.72
CA LYS A 2 5.88 -11.47 -9.45
C LYS A 2 5.07 -10.89 -8.29
N ALA A 3 4.92 -11.63 -7.20
CA ALA A 3 4.17 -11.22 -6.02
C ALA A 3 5.07 -11.28 -4.78
N TYR A 4 5.01 -10.25 -3.95
CA TYR A 4 5.81 -10.14 -2.73
C TYR A 4 4.91 -9.81 -1.53
N ALA A 5 5.04 -10.57 -0.46
CA ALA A 5 4.37 -10.28 0.81
C ALA A 5 5.37 -9.72 1.83
N ILE A 6 5.05 -8.58 2.42
CA ILE A 6 5.82 -7.96 3.49
C ILE A 6 5.56 -8.73 4.78
N VAL A 7 6.57 -9.43 5.30
CA VAL A 7 6.46 -10.32 6.47
C VAL A 7 7.47 -9.92 7.53
N ILE A 8 7.03 -9.75 8.77
CA ILE A 8 7.90 -9.43 9.90
C ILE A 8 8.53 -10.73 10.41
N LYS A 9 9.82 -10.91 10.14
CA LYS A 9 10.58 -12.09 10.53
C LYS A 9 10.55 -12.32 12.05
N GLY A 10 10.24 -13.52 12.47
CA GLY A 10 10.17 -13.92 13.89
C GLY A 10 8.92 -13.42 14.63
N ASN A 11 8.04 -12.68 13.97
CA ASN A 11 6.75 -12.28 14.55
C ASN A 11 5.70 -13.35 14.25
N LYS A 12 5.28 -14.09 15.26
CA LYS A 12 4.35 -15.23 15.13
C LYS A 12 3.03 -14.85 14.43
N LEU A 13 2.48 -13.65 14.70
CA LEU A 13 1.25 -13.19 14.07
C LEU A 13 1.47 -12.98 12.57
N SER A 14 2.56 -12.30 12.21
CA SER A 14 2.90 -12.01 10.81
C SER A 14 3.22 -13.29 10.02
N GLU A 15 3.90 -14.25 10.64
CA GLU A 15 4.21 -15.55 10.02
C GLU A 15 2.93 -16.35 9.74
N ALA A 16 2.06 -16.51 10.74
CA ALA A 16 0.79 -17.22 10.58
C ALA A 16 -0.15 -16.54 9.58
N ALA A 17 -0.13 -15.20 9.55
CA ALA A 17 -0.88 -14.44 8.57
C ALA A 17 -0.37 -14.65 7.13
N PHE A 18 0.94 -14.75 6.95
CA PHE A 18 1.55 -15.07 5.66
C PHE A 18 1.20 -16.49 5.19
N GLU A 19 1.14 -17.47 6.08
CA GLU A 19 0.65 -18.83 5.76
C GLU A 19 -0.81 -18.78 5.26
N THR A 20 -1.68 -18.06 5.98
CA THR A 20 -3.08 -17.86 5.58
C THR A 20 -3.18 -17.17 4.21
N LEU A 21 -2.36 -16.15 3.96
CA LEU A 21 -2.30 -15.44 2.67
C LEU A 21 -1.90 -16.40 1.54
N THR A 22 -0.85 -17.18 1.72
CA THR A 22 -0.37 -18.12 0.68
C THR A 22 -1.37 -19.24 0.41
N ASP A 23 -2.00 -19.77 1.43
CA ASP A 23 -3.04 -20.80 1.27
C ASP A 23 -4.30 -20.23 0.61
N SER A 24 -4.69 -19.01 0.95
CA SER A 24 -5.82 -18.35 0.25
C SER A 24 -5.55 -18.13 -1.24
N SER A 25 -4.31 -17.82 -1.61
CA SER A 25 -3.90 -17.69 -3.01
C SER A 25 -4.00 -19.01 -3.78
N LYS A 26 -3.56 -20.11 -3.16
CA LYS A 26 -3.69 -21.46 -3.74
C LYS A 26 -5.16 -21.87 -3.87
N ASN A 27 -5.96 -21.61 -2.84
CA ASN A 27 -7.40 -21.99 -2.82
C ASN A 27 -8.21 -21.29 -3.92
N VAL A 28 -7.81 -20.11 -4.35
CA VAL A 28 -8.45 -19.41 -5.49
C VAL A 28 -7.72 -19.67 -6.81
N GLU A 29 -6.76 -20.58 -6.83
CA GLU A 29 -6.03 -21.01 -8.02
C GLU A 29 -5.28 -19.90 -8.76
N ASN A 30 -4.66 -18.96 -8.01
CA ASN A 30 -3.73 -17.99 -8.59
C ASN A 30 -2.52 -18.75 -9.20
N ASP A 31 -2.06 -18.32 -10.37
CA ASP A 31 -0.99 -18.93 -11.16
C ASP A 31 0.42 -18.37 -10.87
N PHE A 32 0.58 -17.71 -9.72
CA PHE A 32 1.85 -17.14 -9.27
C PHE A 32 2.18 -17.57 -7.84
N LEU A 33 3.48 -17.61 -7.54
CA LEU A 33 3.98 -17.79 -6.17
C LEU A 33 4.10 -16.43 -5.50
N ILE A 34 3.89 -16.43 -4.17
CA ILE A 34 4.08 -15.25 -3.33
C ILE A 34 5.42 -15.40 -2.62
N ASP A 35 6.40 -14.58 -3.04
CA ASP A 35 7.70 -14.52 -2.39
C ASP A 35 7.59 -13.74 -1.08
N ARG A 36 8.24 -14.26 -0.05
CA ARG A 36 8.40 -13.55 1.20
C ARG A 36 9.38 -12.39 1.02
N PHE A 37 8.96 -11.20 1.39
CA PHE A 37 9.81 -10.02 1.52
C PHE A 37 9.96 -9.69 3.02
N GLU A 38 11.17 -9.78 3.54
CA GLU A 38 11.42 -9.47 4.95
C GLU A 38 11.18 -7.97 5.20
N ALA A 39 10.24 -7.66 6.09
CA ALA A 39 9.89 -6.30 6.45
C ALA A 39 11.08 -5.59 7.13
N VAL A 40 11.23 -4.32 6.87
CA VAL A 40 12.05 -3.46 7.74
C VAL A 40 11.42 -3.48 9.13
N THR A 41 12.22 -3.65 10.18
CA THR A 41 11.76 -3.58 11.56
C THR A 41 12.23 -2.29 12.24
N PRO A 42 11.63 -1.89 13.38
CA PRO A 42 12.00 -0.67 14.10
C PRO A 42 13.50 -0.53 14.37
N ASP A 43 14.20 -1.65 14.59
CA ASP A 43 15.64 -1.67 14.88
C ASP A 43 16.51 -1.25 13.68
N TYR A 44 16.01 -1.48 12.46
CA TYR A 44 16.74 -1.18 11.21
C TYR A 44 16.30 0.11 10.51
N VAL A 45 15.36 0.87 11.12
CA VAL A 45 14.82 2.09 10.51
C VAL A 45 15.92 3.11 10.22
N ASP A 46 16.74 3.43 11.22
CA ASP A 46 17.74 4.50 11.11
C ASP A 46 18.82 4.15 10.06
N ASP A 47 19.27 2.90 10.06
CA ASP A 47 20.26 2.40 9.09
C ASP A 47 19.69 2.40 7.67
N THR A 48 18.45 1.92 7.49
CA THR A 48 17.77 1.91 6.19
C THR A 48 17.55 3.33 5.66
N MET A 49 17.12 4.25 6.52
CA MET A 49 16.95 5.66 6.13
C MET A 49 18.25 6.30 5.71
N LYS A 50 19.34 6.03 6.45
CA LYS A 50 20.70 6.52 6.14
C LYS A 50 21.23 5.94 4.82
N GLU A 51 21.13 4.62 4.63
CA GLU A 51 21.55 3.92 3.41
C GLU A 51 20.91 4.49 2.15
N HIS A 52 19.62 4.85 2.27
CA HIS A 52 18.85 5.34 1.13
C HIS A 52 18.70 6.86 1.08
N SER A 53 19.36 7.60 2.00
CA SER A 53 19.28 9.07 2.11
C SER A 53 17.83 9.56 2.21
N ILE A 54 17.01 8.84 2.98
CA ILE A 54 15.60 9.15 3.20
C ILE A 54 15.44 9.97 4.47
N ARG A 55 14.54 10.95 4.42
CA ARG A 55 14.04 11.66 5.60
C ARG A 55 12.56 11.36 5.81
N TRP A 56 12.14 11.18 7.06
CA TRP A 56 10.72 11.17 7.41
C TRP A 56 10.18 12.60 7.42
N ASN A 57 9.06 12.83 6.77
CA ASN A 57 8.43 14.13 6.68
C ASN A 57 6.91 14.04 6.85
N TYR A 58 6.49 13.54 8.02
CA TYR A 58 5.09 13.43 8.37
C TYR A 58 4.89 13.71 9.86
N PRO A 59 3.85 14.48 10.28
CA PRO A 59 3.67 14.85 11.69
C PRO A 59 3.32 13.64 12.54
N TRP A 60 3.81 13.65 13.78
CA TRP A 60 3.45 12.66 14.81
C TRP A 60 2.25 13.08 15.65
N VAL A 61 1.95 14.38 15.68
CA VAL A 61 0.81 14.95 16.43
C VAL A 61 0.11 16.00 15.60
N GLY A 62 -1.19 16.13 15.76
CA GLY A 62 -1.97 17.19 15.13
C GLY A 62 -2.08 17.09 13.60
N LYS A 63 -2.04 18.25 12.96
CA LYS A 63 -2.21 18.44 11.51
C LYS A 63 -1.17 19.42 11.02
N GLU A 64 -0.62 19.16 9.84
CA GLU A 64 0.37 20.02 9.18
C GLU A 64 0.00 20.22 7.71
N GLN A 65 0.02 21.47 7.24
CA GLN A 65 -0.16 21.78 5.82
C GLN A 65 1.19 21.65 5.11
N CYS A 66 1.28 20.74 4.13
CA CYS A 66 2.44 20.66 3.26
C CYS A 66 2.34 21.75 2.19
N LEU A 67 3.18 22.78 2.29
CA LEU A 67 3.13 23.91 1.36
C LEU A 67 3.49 23.55 -0.09
N GLU A 68 4.35 22.54 -0.27
CA GLU A 68 4.78 22.09 -1.60
C GLU A 68 3.67 21.36 -2.36
N THR A 69 2.88 20.56 -1.66
CA THR A 69 1.84 19.70 -2.27
C THR A 69 0.43 20.27 -2.11
N GLY A 70 0.24 21.23 -1.21
CA GLY A 70 -1.08 21.72 -0.81
C GLY A 70 -1.88 20.72 0.02
N LEU A 71 -1.28 19.59 0.43
CA LEU A 71 -1.97 18.55 1.18
C LEU A 71 -1.84 18.74 2.68
N ARG A 72 -2.90 18.40 3.39
CA ARG A 72 -2.95 18.39 4.84
C ARG A 72 -2.57 17.01 5.37
N LYS A 73 -1.42 16.93 6.01
CA LYS A 73 -0.92 15.75 6.70
C LYS A 73 -1.58 15.64 8.06
N ASN A 74 -2.40 14.63 8.30
CA ASN A 74 -3.01 14.34 9.58
C ASN A 74 -2.22 13.24 10.28
N ALA A 75 -1.71 13.51 11.50
CA ALA A 75 -0.94 12.53 12.25
C ALA A 75 -1.75 11.22 12.46
N TYR A 76 -1.09 10.08 12.28
CA TYR A 76 -1.64 8.79 12.67
C TYR A 76 -1.32 8.50 14.14
N ARG A 77 -2.29 8.01 14.87
CA ARG A 77 -2.05 7.53 16.23
C ARG A 77 -1.14 6.30 16.18
N THR A 78 -0.05 6.33 16.91
CA THR A 78 0.87 5.20 17.08
C THR A 78 1.67 5.39 18.36
N ASP A 79 1.83 4.31 19.10
CA ASP A 79 2.72 4.27 20.27
C ASP A 79 4.16 3.91 19.86
N ASN A 80 4.34 3.46 18.61
CA ASN A 80 5.65 3.12 18.06
C ASN A 80 5.88 3.83 16.70
N PRO A 81 6.41 5.07 16.70
CA PRO A 81 6.75 5.80 15.49
C PRO A 81 7.68 5.01 14.53
N LYS A 82 8.67 4.30 15.07
CA LYS A 82 9.60 3.50 14.25
C LYS A 82 8.89 2.35 13.51
N ALA A 83 7.87 1.73 14.09
CA ALA A 83 7.09 0.71 13.39
C ALA A 83 6.32 1.30 12.18
N ARG A 84 5.83 2.53 12.30
CA ARG A 84 5.18 3.24 11.19
C ARG A 84 6.16 3.59 10.07
N ILE A 85 7.36 4.06 10.42
CA ILE A 85 8.42 4.32 9.44
C ILE A 85 8.86 3.02 8.78
N ALA A 86 9.05 1.94 9.55
CA ALA A 86 9.46 0.63 9.07
C ALA A 86 8.47 0.05 8.03
N CYS A 87 7.16 0.20 8.27
CA CYS A 87 6.13 -0.17 7.30
C CYS A 87 6.32 0.61 5.99
N ALA A 88 6.43 1.93 6.04
CA ALA A 88 6.62 2.76 4.85
C ALA A 88 7.92 2.44 4.12
N LEU A 89 9.02 2.15 4.84
CA LEU A 89 10.30 1.72 4.26
C LEU A 89 10.19 0.37 3.55
N SER A 90 9.42 -0.58 4.09
CA SER A 90 9.20 -1.88 3.45
C SER A 90 8.53 -1.72 2.09
N HIS A 91 7.50 -0.87 2.00
CA HIS A 91 6.89 -0.52 0.71
C HIS A 91 7.87 0.21 -0.23
N TYR A 92 8.64 1.17 0.29
CA TYR A 92 9.66 1.89 -0.49
C TYR A 92 10.68 0.94 -1.13
N LEU A 93 11.17 -0.06 -0.39
CA LEU A 93 12.11 -1.04 -0.92
C LEU A 93 11.48 -1.92 -2.01
N LEU A 94 10.20 -2.25 -1.91
CA LEU A 94 9.47 -2.95 -2.97
C LEU A 94 9.26 -2.05 -4.20
N TRP A 95 9.04 -0.75 -4.05
CA TRP A 95 9.01 0.19 -5.19
C TRP A 95 10.37 0.24 -5.88
N LYS A 96 11.49 0.28 -5.12
CA LYS A 96 12.85 0.17 -5.69
C LYS A 96 13.03 -1.13 -6.47
N ARG A 97 12.54 -2.25 -5.91
CA ARG A 97 12.61 -3.55 -6.57
C ARG A 97 11.83 -3.55 -7.89
N CYS A 98 10.59 -3.05 -7.89
CA CYS A 98 9.77 -2.92 -9.08
C CYS A 98 10.47 -2.08 -10.17
N ALA A 99 10.97 -0.91 -9.81
CA ALA A 99 11.71 -0.05 -10.74
C ALA A 99 12.97 -0.74 -11.30
N LYS A 100 13.71 -1.48 -10.45
CA LYS A 100 14.95 -2.19 -10.84
C LYS A 100 14.68 -3.33 -11.81
N ILE A 101 13.66 -4.17 -11.55
CA ILE A 101 13.35 -5.31 -12.43
C ILE A 101 12.56 -4.88 -13.68
N ASN A 102 12.04 -3.66 -13.69
CA ASN A 102 11.26 -3.07 -14.77
C ASN A 102 10.04 -3.93 -15.20
N GLU A 103 9.38 -4.56 -14.24
CA GLU A 103 8.18 -5.38 -14.43
C GLU A 103 7.12 -5.01 -13.37
N PRO A 104 5.82 -5.13 -13.68
CA PRO A 104 4.79 -4.98 -12.67
C PRO A 104 4.94 -6.02 -11.56
N ILE A 105 4.74 -5.60 -10.32
CA ILE A 105 4.72 -6.50 -9.15
C ILE A 105 3.41 -6.34 -8.37
N LEU A 106 2.98 -7.43 -7.75
CA LEU A 106 1.96 -7.43 -6.73
C LEU A 106 2.63 -7.26 -5.36
N VAL A 107 2.24 -6.22 -4.63
CA VAL A 107 2.66 -5.96 -3.25
C VAL A 107 1.52 -6.34 -2.31
N LEU A 108 1.85 -7.15 -1.32
CA LEU A 108 0.92 -7.65 -0.32
C LEU A 108 1.46 -7.35 1.09
N GLU A 109 0.62 -6.93 2.01
CA GLU A 109 0.92 -6.99 3.44
C GLU A 109 0.56 -8.40 3.93
N HIS A 110 1.22 -8.88 4.99
CA HIS A 110 1.02 -10.25 5.49
C HIS A 110 -0.44 -10.56 5.85
N ASP A 111 -1.22 -9.53 6.21
CA ASP A 111 -2.63 -9.66 6.59
C ASP A 111 -3.63 -9.61 5.43
N ALA A 112 -3.16 -9.52 4.20
CA ALA A 112 -4.02 -9.71 3.03
C ALA A 112 -4.50 -11.16 2.93
N MET A 113 -5.68 -11.37 2.36
CA MET A 113 -6.25 -12.70 2.08
C MET A 113 -6.97 -12.67 0.74
N PHE A 114 -6.65 -13.58 -0.16
CA PHE A 114 -7.35 -13.69 -1.44
C PHE A 114 -8.77 -14.22 -1.26
N THR A 115 -9.69 -13.64 -2.01
CA THR A 115 -11.09 -14.05 -2.07
C THR A 115 -11.48 -14.53 -3.46
N GLN A 116 -10.67 -14.20 -4.48
CA GLN A 116 -10.87 -14.54 -5.88
C GLN A 116 -9.53 -14.62 -6.60
N LYS A 117 -9.48 -15.41 -7.68
CA LYS A 117 -8.36 -15.44 -8.62
C LYS A 117 -8.20 -14.08 -9.30
N ILE A 118 -6.96 -13.60 -9.44
CA ILE A 118 -6.66 -12.44 -10.29
C ILE A 118 -6.81 -12.87 -11.75
N ASP A 119 -7.79 -12.29 -12.41
CA ASP A 119 -8.23 -12.65 -13.78
C ASP A 119 -8.03 -11.50 -14.78
N PHE A 120 -7.06 -10.63 -14.56
CA PHE A 120 -6.75 -9.52 -15.45
C PHE A 120 -5.25 -9.25 -15.55
N ASP A 121 -4.84 -8.65 -16.68
CA ASP A 121 -3.50 -8.06 -16.81
C ASP A 121 -3.55 -6.56 -16.48
N VAL A 122 -2.72 -6.15 -15.52
CA VAL A 122 -2.59 -4.73 -15.17
C VAL A 122 -2.08 -3.88 -16.34
N ASN A 123 -1.42 -4.50 -17.33
CA ASN A 123 -0.92 -3.81 -18.50
C ASN A 123 -2.05 -3.34 -19.44
N ASP A 124 -3.21 -3.97 -19.39
CA ASP A 124 -4.42 -3.54 -20.14
C ASP A 124 -5.01 -2.21 -19.57
N SER A 125 -4.52 -1.77 -18.44
CA SER A 125 -4.93 -0.53 -17.78
C SER A 125 -3.88 0.57 -17.99
N ASN A 126 -4.32 1.82 -18.09
CA ASN A 126 -3.43 2.99 -18.10
C ASN A 126 -3.01 3.46 -16.69
N MET A 127 -3.44 2.75 -15.64
CA MET A 127 -3.07 3.07 -14.26
C MET A 127 -1.60 2.73 -13.97
N PHE A 128 -0.97 3.49 -13.08
CA PHE A 128 0.38 3.25 -12.59
C PHE A 128 0.38 2.28 -11.41
N ILE A 129 -0.61 2.41 -10.56
CA ILE A 129 -0.84 1.59 -9.37
C ILE A 129 -2.32 1.23 -9.34
N VAL A 130 -2.64 -0.02 -9.01
CA VAL A 130 -4.01 -0.53 -8.94
C VAL A 130 -4.23 -1.25 -7.61
N GLY A 131 -5.04 -0.67 -6.73
CA GLY A 131 -5.53 -1.34 -5.52
C GLY A 131 -6.53 -2.44 -5.87
N ILE A 132 -6.36 -3.59 -5.27
CA ILE A 132 -7.21 -4.77 -5.50
C ILE A 132 -7.93 -5.24 -4.22
N ASN A 133 -7.69 -4.55 -3.11
CA ASN A 133 -8.24 -4.89 -1.80
C ASN A 133 -9.67 -4.37 -1.62
N ASN A 134 -10.51 -5.18 -0.96
CA ASN A 134 -11.84 -4.73 -0.55
C ASN A 134 -11.70 -3.61 0.50
N PRO A 135 -12.29 -2.44 0.31
CA PRO A 135 -12.20 -1.34 1.28
C PRO A 135 -12.89 -1.64 2.62
N LEU A 136 -13.89 -2.54 2.62
CA LEU A 136 -14.63 -2.88 3.84
C LEU A 136 -13.70 -3.54 4.87
N GLY A 137 -13.65 -2.97 6.08
CA GLY A 137 -12.75 -3.40 7.15
C GLY A 137 -11.35 -2.81 7.10
N ALA A 138 -10.98 -2.11 6.03
CA ALA A 138 -9.63 -1.60 5.82
C ALA A 138 -9.43 -0.12 6.20
N THR A 139 -10.49 0.67 6.28
CA THR A 139 -10.41 2.12 6.56
C THR A 139 -11.67 2.66 7.23
N ARG A 140 -11.54 3.84 7.86
CA ARG A 140 -12.66 4.57 8.48
C ARG A 140 -13.77 4.93 7.49
N LEU A 141 -13.43 5.30 6.25
CA LEU A 141 -14.37 5.66 5.18
C LEU A 141 -14.70 4.48 4.25
N ALA A 142 -14.58 3.26 4.75
CA ALA A 142 -14.70 2.02 3.98
C ALA A 142 -16.00 1.93 3.15
N ARG A 143 -17.13 2.30 3.75
CA ARG A 143 -18.44 2.25 3.07
C ARG A 143 -18.54 3.26 1.95
N ASP A 144 -18.02 4.48 2.14
CA ASP A 144 -18.07 5.53 1.13
C ASP A 144 -17.19 5.14 -0.08
N TYR A 145 -15.99 4.60 0.18
CA TYR A 145 -15.14 4.02 -0.87
C TYR A 145 -15.86 2.90 -1.60
N TYR A 146 -16.41 1.92 -0.88
CA TYR A 146 -17.11 0.78 -1.47
C TYR A 146 -18.26 1.23 -2.36
N THR A 147 -19.17 2.08 -1.84
CA THR A 147 -20.34 2.56 -2.57
C THR A 147 -19.95 3.33 -3.82
N THR A 148 -18.94 4.21 -3.72
CA THR A 148 -18.47 5.01 -4.87
C THR A 148 -17.82 4.13 -5.93
N ILE A 149 -16.99 3.15 -5.54
CA ILE A 149 -16.35 2.21 -6.47
C ILE A 149 -17.43 1.37 -7.17
N MET A 150 -18.38 0.82 -6.43
CA MET A 150 -19.43 -0.03 -6.98
C MET A 150 -20.42 0.73 -7.87
N GLY A 151 -20.66 2.01 -7.59
CA GLY A 151 -21.51 2.88 -8.40
C GLY A 151 -20.91 3.27 -9.76
N ASN A 152 -19.61 3.15 -9.95
CA ASN A 152 -18.96 3.47 -11.23
C ASN A 152 -19.14 2.31 -12.23
N LYS A 153 -19.21 2.66 -13.53
CA LYS A 153 -19.32 1.67 -14.61
C LYS A 153 -17.96 1.04 -14.98
N GLN A 154 -16.86 1.76 -14.75
CA GLN A 154 -15.51 1.31 -15.10
C GLN A 154 -15.04 0.21 -14.16
N TRP A 155 -14.46 -0.80 -14.69
CA TRP A 155 -13.93 -1.94 -13.97
C TRP A 155 -12.58 -1.65 -13.28
N ILE A 156 -11.69 -0.88 -13.90
CA ILE A 156 -10.59 -0.19 -13.22
C ILE A 156 -10.85 1.30 -13.34
N GLN A 157 -10.85 1.98 -12.23
CA GLN A 157 -11.19 3.39 -12.12
C GLN A 157 -10.19 4.11 -11.23
N LEU A 158 -10.11 5.44 -11.35
CA LEU A 158 -9.33 6.23 -10.42
C LEU A 158 -9.86 6.08 -8.99
N VAL A 159 -8.96 6.09 -8.01
CA VAL A 159 -9.34 6.12 -6.59
C VAL A 159 -10.38 7.22 -6.34
N PRO A 160 -11.50 6.92 -5.66
CA PRO A 160 -12.53 7.90 -5.36
C PRO A 160 -12.02 9.10 -4.57
N LYS A 161 -12.62 10.26 -4.79
CA LYS A 161 -12.48 11.44 -3.94
C LYS A 161 -13.60 11.43 -2.92
N ILE A 162 -13.33 11.02 -1.69
CA ILE A 162 -14.32 10.85 -0.63
C ILE A 162 -14.24 11.97 0.41
N ASP A 163 -13.04 12.49 0.66
CA ASP A 163 -12.78 13.49 1.68
C ASP A 163 -12.45 14.86 1.05
N HIS A 164 -12.17 15.86 1.86
CA HIS A 164 -11.73 17.18 1.40
C HIS A 164 -10.56 17.06 0.43
N TYR A 165 -10.49 17.99 -0.53
CA TYR A 165 -9.50 17.96 -1.63
C TYR A 165 -8.05 18.06 -1.14
N ASP A 166 -7.82 18.65 0.03
CA ASP A 166 -6.52 18.82 0.67
C ASP A 166 -6.10 17.61 1.55
N ILE A 167 -6.99 16.61 1.74
CA ILE A 167 -6.65 15.37 2.43
C ILE A 167 -6.21 14.33 1.41
N PRO A 168 -5.08 13.62 1.66
CA PRO A 168 -4.64 12.53 0.78
C PRO A 168 -5.74 11.50 0.54
N GLN A 169 -6.09 11.26 -0.73
CA GLN A 169 -7.10 10.26 -1.14
C GLN A 169 -6.34 9.02 -1.66
N GLY A 170 -5.93 8.16 -0.76
CA GLY A 170 -5.19 6.93 -1.07
C GLY A 170 -6.07 5.74 -1.41
N LEU A 171 -5.43 4.58 -1.55
CA LEU A 171 -6.13 3.30 -1.62
C LEU A 171 -6.85 3.05 -0.29
N ALA A 172 -8.08 2.55 -0.36
CA ALA A 172 -8.80 2.13 0.84
C ALA A 172 -8.25 0.78 1.33
N GLY A 173 -7.17 0.82 2.09
CA GLY A 173 -6.38 -0.33 2.51
C GLY A 173 -5.28 -0.68 1.51
N ASN A 174 -4.04 -0.48 1.92
CA ASN A 174 -2.84 -0.76 1.12
C ASN A 174 -2.35 -2.21 1.23
N SER A 175 -3.15 -3.09 1.84
CA SER A 175 -2.75 -4.49 2.06
C SER A 175 -2.55 -5.29 0.78
N ALA A 176 -3.09 -4.82 -0.36
CA ALA A 176 -2.85 -5.45 -1.66
C ALA A 176 -2.98 -4.46 -2.82
N TYR A 177 -1.93 -4.29 -3.60
CA TYR A 177 -1.95 -3.48 -4.82
C TYR A 177 -0.91 -3.98 -5.85
N ILE A 178 -1.20 -3.75 -7.13
CA ILE A 178 -0.26 -3.98 -8.22
C ILE A 178 0.38 -2.64 -8.58
N ILE A 179 1.70 -2.61 -8.69
CA ILE A 179 2.46 -1.42 -9.08
C ILE A 179 3.29 -1.70 -10.33
N LYS A 180 3.18 -0.82 -11.32
CA LYS A 180 4.01 -0.83 -12.53
C LYS A 180 5.31 -0.06 -12.32
N PRO A 181 6.36 -0.28 -13.14
CA PRO A 181 7.61 0.48 -13.05
C PRO A 181 7.41 2.01 -13.07
N ALA A 182 6.49 2.51 -13.89
CA ALA A 182 6.16 3.94 -13.93
C ALA A 182 5.59 4.45 -12.59
N GLY A 183 4.75 3.63 -11.92
CA GLY A 183 4.22 3.92 -10.59
C GLY A 183 5.31 3.88 -9.52
N ALA A 184 6.18 2.88 -9.59
CA ALA A 184 7.31 2.74 -8.68
C ALA A 184 8.27 3.93 -8.78
N ASN A 185 8.65 4.33 -9.99
CA ASN A 185 9.49 5.51 -10.23
C ASN A 185 8.82 6.78 -9.70
N LYS A 186 7.49 6.94 -9.91
CA LYS A 186 6.74 8.09 -9.36
C LYS A 186 6.77 8.11 -7.83
N MET A 187 6.57 6.97 -7.16
CA MET A 187 6.66 6.88 -5.70
C MET A 187 8.06 7.22 -5.18
N LEU A 188 9.11 6.72 -5.84
CA LEU A 188 10.51 7.03 -5.48
C LEU A 188 10.82 8.53 -5.66
N GLU A 189 10.31 9.14 -6.75
CA GLU A 189 10.44 10.58 -6.98
C GLU A 189 9.76 11.39 -5.86
N LEU A 190 8.53 11.02 -5.47
CA LEU A 190 7.81 11.67 -4.37
C LEU A 190 8.56 11.59 -3.04
N VAL A 191 9.15 10.42 -2.72
CA VAL A 191 10.00 10.28 -1.51
C VAL A 191 11.22 11.20 -1.60
N LYS A 192 11.85 11.31 -2.77
CA LYS A 192 13.01 12.19 -2.97
C LYS A 192 12.63 13.67 -2.80
N GLN A 193 11.48 14.09 -3.32
CA GLN A 193 11.01 15.47 -3.29
C GLN A 193 10.46 15.86 -1.92
N HIS A 194 9.57 15.05 -1.35
CA HIS A 194 8.78 15.42 -0.18
C HIS A 194 9.19 14.69 1.11
N GLY A 195 10.15 13.76 1.05
CA GLY A 195 10.46 12.84 2.13
C GLY A 195 9.48 11.67 2.20
N LEU A 196 9.77 10.70 3.08
CA LEU A 196 8.92 9.54 3.31
C LEU A 196 7.74 9.93 4.20
N TRP A 197 6.56 9.54 3.79
CA TRP A 197 5.30 9.61 4.56
C TRP A 197 4.79 8.19 4.81
N PRO A 198 3.76 7.99 5.64
CA PRO A 198 2.98 6.74 5.59
C PRO A 198 2.62 6.40 4.14
N ASN A 199 2.79 5.15 3.74
CA ASN A 199 2.60 4.72 2.35
C ASN A 199 1.19 5.02 1.82
N ASP A 200 0.16 4.90 2.66
CA ASP A 200 -1.23 5.19 2.34
C ASP A 200 -1.51 6.71 2.19
N ALA A 201 -0.73 7.58 2.82
CA ALA A 201 -0.82 9.03 2.65
C ALA A 201 -0.03 9.52 1.42
N LEU A 202 1.19 8.98 1.18
CA LEU A 202 2.01 9.37 0.04
C LEU A 202 1.42 8.82 -1.28
N MET A 203 0.92 7.58 -1.26
CA MET A 203 0.27 6.93 -2.39
C MET A 203 -1.18 7.43 -2.52
N CYS A 204 -1.34 8.68 -2.84
CA CYS A 204 -2.65 9.31 -2.98
C CYS A 204 -2.89 9.86 -4.39
N ARG A 205 -4.17 9.98 -4.74
CA ARG A 205 -4.61 10.42 -6.07
C ARG A 205 -4.09 11.81 -6.47
N GLN A 206 -3.86 12.69 -5.50
CA GLN A 206 -3.37 14.04 -5.73
C GLN A 206 -1.91 14.04 -6.18
N LEU A 207 -1.09 13.10 -5.68
CA LEU A 207 0.33 12.97 -5.99
C LEU A 207 0.61 11.92 -7.08
N VAL A 208 -0.28 10.93 -7.22
CA VAL A 208 -0.20 9.85 -8.21
C VAL A 208 -1.42 9.89 -9.12
N PRO A 209 -1.39 10.67 -10.23
CA PRO A 209 -2.58 10.91 -11.08
C PRO A 209 -3.24 9.66 -11.65
N ARG A 210 -2.47 8.56 -11.81
CA ARG A 210 -2.92 7.27 -12.31
C ARG A 210 -2.98 6.21 -11.21
N LEU A 211 -3.45 6.61 -10.01
CA LEU A 211 -3.77 5.72 -8.91
C LEU A 211 -5.18 5.18 -9.09
N GLY A 212 -5.29 3.90 -9.33
CA GLY A 212 -6.55 3.22 -9.62
C GLY A 212 -6.95 2.18 -8.60
N VAL A 213 -8.19 1.72 -8.72
CA VAL A 213 -8.77 0.60 -7.97
C VAL A 213 -9.65 -0.24 -8.89
N THR A 214 -9.69 -1.55 -8.64
CA THR A 214 -10.59 -2.46 -9.31
C THR A 214 -12.00 -2.38 -8.72
N LYS A 215 -13.04 -2.58 -9.54
CA LYS A 215 -14.42 -2.75 -9.07
C LYS A 215 -14.66 -4.14 -8.47
N LYS A 216 -13.99 -5.16 -9.00
CA LYS A 216 -13.93 -6.50 -8.43
C LYS A 216 -12.78 -6.54 -7.42
N PHE A 217 -13.07 -6.87 -6.18
CA PHE A 217 -12.05 -6.96 -5.14
C PHE A 217 -11.49 -8.38 -5.07
N TYR A 218 -10.18 -8.51 -5.15
CA TYR A 218 -9.48 -9.80 -5.18
C TYR A 218 -8.97 -10.22 -3.82
N THR A 219 -8.79 -9.26 -2.93
CA THR A 219 -8.33 -9.49 -1.56
C THR A 219 -9.20 -8.76 -0.55
N LYS A 220 -9.09 -9.20 0.69
CA LYS A 220 -9.57 -8.48 1.89
C LYS A 220 -8.53 -8.59 2.99
N VAL A 221 -8.62 -7.78 4.03
CA VAL A 221 -7.80 -7.92 5.24
C VAL A 221 -8.30 -9.10 6.08
N GLN A 222 -7.39 -9.79 6.76
CA GLN A 222 -7.70 -10.91 7.67
C GLN A 222 -8.35 -10.45 8.99
N GLY A 223 -8.40 -9.13 9.25
CA GLY A 223 -8.97 -8.59 10.49
C GLY A 223 -8.08 -8.76 11.71
N LEU A 224 -6.78 -8.91 11.50
CA LEU A 224 -5.79 -9.04 12.56
C LEU A 224 -5.52 -7.71 13.25
N ARG A 225 -4.95 -7.78 14.46
CA ARG A 225 -4.49 -6.60 15.17
C ARG A 225 -3.35 -5.92 14.40
N SER A 226 -3.43 -4.60 14.26
CA SER A 226 -2.40 -3.82 13.55
C SER A 226 -1.02 -3.98 14.22
N THR A 227 0.00 -4.20 13.43
CA THR A 227 1.40 -4.26 13.89
C THR A 227 2.09 -2.90 13.90
N THR A 228 1.42 -1.84 13.42
CA THR A 228 1.97 -0.47 13.32
C THR A 228 1.27 0.55 14.22
N SER A 229 0.15 0.18 14.85
CA SER A 229 -0.68 1.08 15.66
C SER A 229 -0.63 0.77 17.15
N LEU A 230 0.28 -0.11 17.58
CA LEU A 230 0.50 -0.50 18.98
C LEU A 230 1.81 0.05 19.46
#